data_e0186bbe62d1858d8b02e15e5e71000e
#
_entry.id   e0186bbe62d1858d8b02e15e5e71000e
#
_cell.length_a   1.000
_cell.length_b   1.000
_cell.length_c   1.000
_cell.angle_alpha   90.00
_cell.angle_beta   90.00
_cell.angle_gamma   90.00
#
_symmetry.space_group_name_H-M   'P 1'
#
loop_
_entity.id
_entity.type
_entity.pdbx_description
1 polymer ?
#
loop_
_entity_poly.entity_id
_entity_poly.type
_entity_poly.pdbx_seq_one_letter_code
_entity_poly.pdbx_strand_id
1 'polypeptide(L)'
;MPPTRSKPPSNSNRKNKTGQPKSSKLKKDTRTTPLVVAPLSEMRPATLEKVEKAVRLLFADSDASDITMIQIAKTANVSLQTLYKYFGDKQTVLYTIMDLVLGRLATRMMDHLQGIDSVEDRLRKTLWVCLDFVDTHPDAVMVLSKVSIARFHNIAIYNNKELINAFLSVLEDGQKRGVLVDTVPLHILFDVFMGFISRLGIMQTIRQAEAPLNANFDALFSILWRSMSKPELSDL
;
A
#
# COMPACT_ATOMS: atom_id res chain seq x y z
N MET A 1 48.53 51.60 -6.70
CA MET A 1 48.16 53.01 -6.67
C MET A 1 46.66 53.14 -6.87
N PRO A 2 45.89 53.67 -5.94
CA PRO A 2 44.57 54.22 -6.18
C PRO A 2 44.71 55.69 -6.58
N PRO A 3 43.73 56.38 -7.09
CA PRO A 3 42.63 56.99 -6.37
C PRO A 3 41.32 57.04 -7.21
N THR A 4 40.19 57.56 -6.90
CA THR A 4 39.75 58.62 -5.96
C THR A 4 38.24 58.57 -5.80
N ARG A 5 37.80 58.97 -4.64
CA ARG A 5 36.44 59.32 -4.25
C ARG A 5 35.83 60.47 -5.06
N SER A 6 34.53 60.46 -5.25
CA SER A 6 33.72 61.68 -5.12
C SER A 6 32.31 61.37 -4.65
N LYS A 7 31.88 62.11 -3.67
CA LYS A 7 30.61 62.13 -2.95
C LYS A 7 29.73 63.28 -3.50
N PRO A 8 28.48 63.46 -3.06
CA PRO A 8 27.25 63.63 -3.81
C PRO A 8 26.76 65.08 -3.96
N PRO A 9 25.58 65.24 -4.43
CA PRO A 9 24.72 66.25 -3.78
C PRO A 9 23.34 65.74 -3.38
N SER A 10 22.91 66.38 -2.32
CA SER A 10 21.68 66.26 -1.57
C SER A 10 20.51 66.99 -2.22
N ASN A 11 19.32 66.51 -1.80
CA ASN A 11 18.12 67.30 -1.51
C ASN A 11 17.09 67.49 -2.60
N SER A 12 15.91 66.95 -2.44
CA SER A 12 14.73 67.75 -2.04
C SER A 12 13.47 66.90 -1.85
N ASN A 13 12.91 67.16 -0.77
CA ASN A 13 11.59 66.93 -0.23
C ASN A 13 10.45 67.01 -1.28
N ARG A 14 9.64 65.92 -1.42
CA ARG A 14 8.22 66.05 -1.82
C ARG A 14 7.40 64.98 -1.13
N LYS A 15 6.60 65.48 -0.16
CA LYS A 15 5.48 64.77 0.44
C LYS A 15 4.46 64.47 -0.67
N ASN A 16 4.09 63.22 -0.83
CA ASN A 16 2.81 62.86 -1.41
C ASN A 16 2.16 61.75 -0.58
N LYS A 17 1.04 62.14 0.01
CA LYS A 17 0.03 61.24 0.56
C LYS A 17 -0.55 60.44 -0.58
N THR A 18 -0.67 59.16 -0.44
CA THR A 18 -1.83 58.42 -0.98
C THR A 18 -1.87 57.01 -0.45
N GLY A 19 -2.95 56.63 0.14
CA GLY A 19 -3.69 55.38 -0.07
C GLY A 19 -3.07 54.11 0.42
N GLN A 20 -3.30 53.73 1.66
CA GLN A 20 -3.29 52.32 2.04
C GLN A 20 -4.36 51.57 1.25
N PRO A 21 -4.05 50.45 0.59
CA PRO A 21 -5.08 49.53 0.15
C PRO A 21 -5.63 48.79 1.37
N LYS A 22 -6.92 48.89 1.57
CA LYS A 22 -7.70 48.13 2.54
C LYS A 22 -7.44 46.64 2.35
N SER A 23 -6.86 45.98 3.35
CA SER A 23 -6.78 44.55 3.42
C SER A 23 -8.20 43.99 3.43
N SER A 24 -8.64 43.42 2.30
CA SER A 24 -9.81 42.56 2.26
C SER A 24 -9.53 41.35 3.13
N LYS A 25 -10.15 41.30 4.29
CA LYS A 25 -10.22 40.11 5.12
C LYS A 25 -10.86 39.01 4.31
N LEU A 26 -10.05 38.12 3.72
CA LEU A 26 -10.51 36.82 3.22
C LEU A 26 -11.04 36.05 4.42
N LYS A 27 -12.35 35.96 4.51
CA LYS A 27 -13.02 35.09 5.49
C LYS A 27 -12.54 33.66 5.22
N LYS A 28 -11.67 33.14 6.08
CA LYS A 28 -11.44 31.72 6.24
C LYS A 28 -12.69 31.10 6.87
N ASP A 29 -13.68 30.80 6.07
CA ASP A 29 -14.81 29.96 6.44
C ASP A 29 -14.45 28.52 6.05
N THR A 30 -13.57 27.90 6.82
CA THR A 30 -13.34 26.45 6.78
C THR A 30 -13.98 25.84 8.02
N ARG A 31 -15.29 25.80 8.07
CA ARG A 31 -16.01 24.80 8.85
C ARG A 31 -15.95 23.50 8.10
N THR A 32 -14.82 22.81 8.18
CA THR A 32 -14.75 21.39 7.85
C THR A 32 -15.40 20.63 9.01
N THR A 33 -16.74 20.54 8.97
CA THR A 33 -17.43 19.55 9.79
C THR A 33 -16.85 18.20 9.38
N PRO A 34 -16.36 17.34 10.30
CA PRO A 34 -15.93 16.00 9.93
C PRO A 34 -17.08 15.33 9.21
N LEU A 35 -16.87 14.90 7.98
CA LEU A 35 -17.85 14.08 7.27
C LEU A 35 -18.03 12.82 8.10
N VAL A 36 -19.20 12.68 8.73
CA VAL A 36 -19.59 11.46 9.44
C VAL A 36 -19.83 10.41 8.37
N VAL A 37 -18.85 9.55 8.20
CA VAL A 37 -18.91 8.44 7.23
C VAL A 37 -19.77 7.32 7.84
N ALA A 38 -20.73 6.81 7.08
CA ALA A 38 -21.55 5.70 7.53
C ALA A 38 -20.72 4.40 7.61
N PRO A 39 -21.00 3.51 8.56
CA PRO A 39 -20.30 2.23 8.68
C PRO A 39 -20.43 1.41 7.39
N LEU A 40 -19.33 0.78 6.97
CA LEU A 40 -19.31 -0.04 5.75
C LEU A 40 -20.24 -1.27 5.86
N SER A 41 -20.50 -1.74 7.09
CA SER A 41 -21.45 -2.82 7.38
C SER A 41 -22.89 -2.51 6.95
N GLU A 42 -23.25 -1.24 6.80
CA GLU A 42 -24.54 -0.81 6.29
C GLU A 42 -24.61 -0.79 4.75
N MET A 43 -23.48 -0.91 4.07
CA MET A 43 -23.46 -0.97 2.62
C MET A 43 -23.89 -2.36 2.13
N ARG A 44 -24.80 -2.40 1.15
CA ARG A 44 -25.22 -3.67 0.56
C ARG A 44 -24.02 -4.41 -0.03
N PRO A 45 -23.82 -5.71 0.25
CA PRO A 45 -22.67 -6.49 -0.26
C PRO A 45 -22.47 -6.36 -1.76
N ALA A 46 -23.53 -6.45 -2.56
CA ALA A 46 -23.47 -6.28 -4.00
C ALA A 46 -23.01 -4.87 -4.46
N THR A 47 -23.26 -3.84 -3.63
CA THR A 47 -22.78 -2.49 -3.92
C THR A 47 -21.29 -2.37 -3.62
N LEU A 48 -20.84 -2.95 -2.50
CA LEU A 48 -19.44 -2.98 -2.11
C LEU A 48 -18.59 -3.74 -3.16
N GLU A 49 -19.07 -4.88 -3.64
CA GLU A 49 -18.42 -5.67 -4.70
C GLU A 49 -18.25 -4.88 -6.00
N LYS A 50 -19.26 -4.11 -6.40
CA LYS A 50 -19.16 -3.23 -7.57
C LYS A 50 -18.10 -2.14 -7.38
N VAL A 51 -18.06 -1.52 -6.18
CA VAL A 51 -17.04 -0.52 -5.85
C VAL A 51 -15.66 -1.13 -5.85
N GLU A 52 -15.48 -2.32 -5.24
CA GLU A 52 -14.23 -3.04 -5.23
C GLU A 52 -13.71 -3.32 -6.65
N LYS A 53 -14.57 -3.88 -7.52
CA LYS A 53 -14.21 -4.15 -8.91
C LYS A 53 -13.80 -2.88 -9.64
N ALA A 54 -14.54 -1.79 -9.46
CA ALA A 54 -14.23 -0.51 -10.09
C ALA A 54 -12.90 0.07 -9.61
N VAL A 55 -12.61 -0.01 -8.31
CA VAL A 55 -11.36 0.47 -7.72
C VAL A 55 -10.18 -0.33 -8.28
N ARG A 56 -10.25 -1.65 -8.25
CA ARG A 56 -9.17 -2.50 -8.78
C ARG A 56 -8.90 -2.20 -10.25
N LEU A 57 -9.95 -2.11 -11.08
CA LEU A 57 -9.82 -1.80 -12.51
C LEU A 57 -9.17 -0.44 -12.75
N LEU A 58 -9.67 0.61 -12.11
CA LEU A 58 -9.19 1.96 -12.38
C LEU A 58 -7.76 2.20 -11.86
N PHE A 59 -7.47 1.73 -10.65
CA PHE A 59 -6.18 2.00 -10.01
C PHE A 59 -5.06 1.04 -10.47
N ALA A 60 -5.39 -0.10 -11.09
CA ALA A 60 -4.38 -0.96 -11.70
C ALA A 60 -3.69 -0.24 -12.89
N ASP A 61 -4.47 0.40 -13.75
CA ASP A 61 -3.99 0.94 -15.03
C ASP A 61 -3.60 2.43 -14.97
N SER A 62 -4.09 3.19 -13.97
CA SER A 62 -3.90 4.64 -13.90
C SER A 62 -3.21 5.07 -12.60
N ASP A 63 -2.60 6.26 -12.62
CA ASP A 63 -2.08 6.85 -11.40
C ASP A 63 -3.21 7.34 -10.50
N ALA A 64 -3.03 7.20 -9.19
CA ALA A 64 -4.05 7.58 -8.22
C ALA A 64 -4.45 9.08 -8.30
N SER A 65 -3.55 9.96 -8.76
CA SER A 65 -3.83 11.38 -9.00
C SER A 65 -4.92 11.60 -10.05
N ASP A 66 -4.93 10.78 -11.09
CA ASP A 66 -5.77 10.98 -12.28
C ASP A 66 -7.19 10.43 -12.10
N ILE A 67 -7.40 9.61 -11.08
CA ILE A 67 -8.70 9.01 -10.78
C ILE A 67 -9.53 9.97 -9.91
N THR A 68 -10.81 10.11 -10.25
CA THR A 68 -11.78 10.92 -9.53
C THR A 68 -12.90 10.09 -8.91
N MET A 69 -13.55 10.60 -7.85
CA MET A 69 -14.74 9.99 -7.25
C MET A 69 -15.87 9.77 -8.27
N ILE A 70 -15.99 10.68 -9.26
CA ILE A 70 -16.99 10.57 -10.34
C ILE A 70 -16.69 9.36 -11.23
N GLN A 71 -15.43 9.14 -11.59
CA GLN A 71 -15.02 7.97 -12.38
C GLN A 71 -15.29 6.66 -11.62
N ILE A 72 -14.96 6.62 -10.32
CA ILE A 72 -15.25 5.43 -9.49
C ILE A 72 -16.76 5.17 -9.43
N ALA A 73 -17.58 6.20 -9.18
CA ALA A 73 -19.04 6.07 -9.14
C ALA A 73 -19.61 5.55 -10.45
N LYS A 74 -19.16 6.11 -11.58
CA LYS A 74 -19.59 5.71 -12.93
C LYS A 74 -19.20 4.26 -13.23
N THR A 75 -17.95 3.88 -12.98
CA THR A 75 -17.44 2.52 -13.24
C THR A 75 -18.12 1.48 -12.36
N ALA A 76 -18.36 1.82 -11.09
CA ALA A 76 -19.08 0.95 -10.14
C ALA A 76 -20.60 0.89 -10.39
N ASN A 77 -21.12 1.78 -11.23
CA ASN A 77 -22.57 1.97 -11.42
C ASN A 77 -23.30 2.22 -10.08
N VAL A 78 -22.77 3.16 -9.30
CA VAL A 78 -23.34 3.64 -8.04
C VAL A 78 -23.46 5.15 -8.04
N SER A 79 -24.30 5.72 -7.17
CA SER A 79 -24.37 7.18 -7.07
C SER A 79 -23.10 7.75 -6.41
N LEU A 80 -22.68 8.93 -6.85
CA LEU A 80 -21.59 9.67 -6.23
C LEU A 80 -21.86 9.95 -4.74
N GLN A 81 -23.12 10.20 -4.40
CA GLN A 81 -23.57 10.38 -3.01
C GLN A 81 -23.33 9.11 -2.17
N THR A 82 -23.52 7.92 -2.76
CA THR A 82 -23.23 6.65 -2.09
C THR A 82 -21.76 6.55 -1.72
N LEU A 83 -20.84 6.89 -2.63
CA LEU A 83 -19.41 6.86 -2.33
C LEU A 83 -19.04 7.86 -1.22
N TYR A 84 -19.55 9.10 -1.28
CA TYR A 84 -19.30 10.08 -0.24
C TYR A 84 -19.89 9.67 1.11
N LYS A 85 -21.07 9.03 1.13
CA LYS A 85 -21.70 8.54 2.35
C LYS A 85 -20.83 7.53 3.10
N TYR A 86 -20.19 6.59 2.40
CA TYR A 86 -19.49 5.47 3.03
C TYR A 86 -17.97 5.63 3.09
N PHE A 87 -17.39 6.48 2.26
CA PHE A 87 -15.93 6.60 2.18
C PHE A 87 -15.42 8.03 2.41
N GLY A 88 -16.24 9.04 2.16
CA GLY A 88 -15.85 10.44 2.34
C GLY A 88 -14.96 10.98 1.22
N ASP A 89 -13.87 10.30 0.86
CA ASP A 89 -12.93 10.73 -0.18
C ASP A 89 -12.35 9.55 -0.97
N LYS A 90 -11.65 9.87 -2.06
CA LYS A 90 -11.03 8.91 -2.96
C LYS A 90 -9.96 8.04 -2.30
N GLN A 91 -9.16 8.64 -1.44
CA GLN A 91 -8.07 7.96 -0.78
C GLN A 91 -8.61 6.92 0.21
N THR A 92 -9.65 7.28 0.94
CA THR A 92 -10.38 6.38 1.84
C THR A 92 -11.03 5.23 1.06
N VAL A 93 -11.64 5.50 -0.13
CA VAL A 93 -12.15 4.42 -1.00
C VAL A 93 -11.05 3.42 -1.30
N LEU A 94 -9.90 3.90 -1.82
CA LEU A 94 -8.79 3.04 -2.23
C LEU A 94 -8.28 2.19 -1.06
N TYR A 95 -7.97 2.81 0.06
CA TYR A 95 -7.42 2.11 1.22
C TYR A 95 -8.40 1.11 1.83
N THR A 96 -9.65 1.50 1.99
CA THR A 96 -10.68 0.60 2.52
C THR A 96 -10.86 -0.64 1.65
N ILE A 97 -10.90 -0.46 0.33
CA ILE A 97 -11.03 -1.60 -0.59
C ILE A 97 -9.79 -2.50 -0.53
N MET A 98 -8.59 -1.93 -0.48
CA MET A 98 -7.37 -2.74 -0.36
C MET A 98 -7.29 -3.47 0.99
N ASP A 99 -7.75 -2.86 2.08
CA ASP A 99 -7.83 -3.52 3.37
C ASP A 99 -8.82 -4.70 3.36
N LEU A 100 -9.94 -4.60 2.66
CA LEU A 100 -10.87 -5.71 2.48
C LEU A 100 -10.24 -6.86 1.67
N VAL A 101 -9.54 -6.54 0.59
CA VAL A 101 -8.84 -7.54 -0.23
C VAL A 101 -7.77 -8.27 0.59
N LEU A 102 -6.94 -7.51 1.32
CA LEU A 102 -5.91 -8.08 2.19
C LEU A 102 -6.51 -8.83 3.38
N GLY A 103 -7.65 -8.38 3.92
CA GLY A 103 -8.35 -9.08 5.00
C GLY A 103 -8.81 -10.49 4.57
N ARG A 104 -9.34 -10.63 3.36
CA ARG A 104 -9.70 -11.96 2.82
C ARG A 104 -8.47 -12.85 2.61
N LEU A 105 -7.37 -12.27 2.12
CA LEU A 105 -6.10 -12.98 2.00
C LEU A 105 -5.58 -13.43 3.38
N ALA A 106 -5.70 -12.55 4.39
CA ALA A 106 -5.33 -12.85 5.77
C ALA A 106 -6.12 -14.03 6.34
N THR A 107 -7.44 -13.99 6.22
CA THR A 107 -8.32 -15.08 6.69
C THR A 107 -7.93 -16.39 6.02
N ARG A 108 -7.79 -16.39 4.70
CA ARG A 108 -7.38 -17.57 3.94
C ARG A 108 -6.01 -18.09 4.40
N MET A 109 -5.05 -17.19 4.64
CA MET A 109 -3.72 -17.55 5.15
C MET A 109 -3.81 -18.24 6.51
N MET A 110 -4.56 -17.65 7.44
CA MET A 110 -4.72 -18.20 8.78
C MET A 110 -5.36 -19.58 8.76
N ASP A 111 -6.40 -19.79 7.94
CA ASP A 111 -7.08 -21.09 7.77
C ASP A 111 -6.10 -22.15 7.25
N HIS A 112 -5.25 -21.78 6.31
CA HIS A 112 -4.27 -22.71 5.71
C HIS A 112 -3.08 -23.04 6.61
N LEU A 113 -2.77 -22.23 7.61
CA LEU A 113 -1.65 -22.45 8.54
C LEU A 113 -2.03 -23.25 9.78
N GLN A 114 -3.33 -23.49 10.01
CA GLN A 114 -3.80 -24.26 11.16
C GLN A 114 -3.25 -25.69 11.12
N GLY A 115 -2.72 -26.16 12.27
CA GLY A 115 -2.24 -27.52 12.44
C GLY A 115 -0.90 -27.82 11.76
N ILE A 116 -0.20 -26.84 11.22
CA ILE A 116 1.14 -27.02 10.64
C ILE A 116 2.21 -26.62 11.67
N ASP A 117 3.00 -27.58 12.15
CA ASP A 117 4.05 -27.37 13.15
C ASP A 117 5.40 -27.00 12.54
N SER A 118 5.71 -27.53 11.34
CA SER A 118 6.97 -27.29 10.65
C SER A 118 7.06 -25.83 10.16
N VAL A 119 8.16 -25.15 10.46
CA VAL A 119 8.46 -23.79 9.97
C VAL A 119 8.56 -23.79 8.44
N GLU A 120 9.23 -24.80 7.87
CA GLU A 120 9.35 -24.93 6.42
C GLU A 120 7.99 -25.07 5.75
N ASP A 121 7.13 -25.96 6.26
CA ASP A 121 5.81 -26.19 5.68
C ASP A 121 4.89 -24.97 5.84
N ARG A 122 4.99 -24.24 6.96
CA ARG A 122 4.28 -22.95 7.13
C ARG A 122 4.72 -21.92 6.10
N LEU A 123 6.02 -21.76 5.86
CA LEU A 123 6.54 -20.85 4.85
C LEU A 123 6.20 -21.31 3.43
N ARG A 124 6.28 -22.62 3.18
CA ARG A 124 5.85 -23.23 1.92
C ARG A 124 4.39 -22.92 1.61
N LYS A 125 3.53 -23.11 2.61
CA LYS A 125 2.09 -22.83 2.48
C LYS A 125 1.80 -21.34 2.32
N THR A 126 2.50 -20.49 3.07
CA THR A 126 2.40 -19.03 2.95
C THR A 126 2.76 -18.56 1.54
N LEU A 127 3.90 -19.06 1.01
CA LEU A 127 4.29 -18.72 -0.36
C LEU A 127 3.23 -19.17 -1.36
N TRP A 128 2.72 -20.40 -1.22
CA TRP A 128 1.69 -20.92 -2.13
C TRP A 128 0.44 -20.05 -2.14
N VAL A 129 -0.07 -19.65 -0.96
CA VAL A 129 -1.27 -18.78 -0.85
C VAL A 129 -1.00 -17.40 -1.48
N CYS A 130 0.20 -16.85 -1.27
CA CYS A 130 0.57 -15.55 -1.86
C CYS A 130 0.70 -15.62 -3.38
N LEU A 131 1.34 -16.67 -3.92
CA LEU A 131 1.47 -16.84 -5.38
C LEU A 131 0.11 -17.10 -6.04
N ASP A 132 -0.76 -17.89 -5.41
CA ASP A 132 -2.12 -18.10 -5.90
C ASP A 132 -2.93 -16.78 -5.91
N PHE A 133 -2.74 -15.93 -4.89
CA PHE A 133 -3.34 -14.58 -4.90
C PHE A 133 -2.80 -13.73 -6.05
N VAL A 134 -1.50 -13.76 -6.31
CA VAL A 134 -0.88 -13.04 -7.42
C VAL A 134 -1.45 -13.50 -8.77
N ASP A 135 -1.52 -14.82 -8.98
CA ASP A 135 -2.00 -15.40 -10.23
C ASP A 135 -3.50 -15.12 -10.47
N THR A 136 -4.29 -15.04 -9.40
CA THR A 136 -5.75 -14.86 -9.50
C THR A 136 -6.20 -13.39 -9.43
N HIS A 137 -5.37 -12.48 -8.92
CA HIS A 137 -5.70 -11.07 -8.70
C HIS A 137 -4.59 -10.11 -9.18
N PRO A 138 -4.15 -10.17 -10.45
CA PRO A 138 -3.06 -9.34 -10.96
C PRO A 138 -3.36 -7.82 -10.84
N ASP A 139 -4.62 -7.42 -11.01
CA ASP A 139 -5.09 -6.06 -10.80
C ASP A 139 -4.88 -5.58 -9.35
N ALA A 140 -5.22 -6.40 -8.36
CA ALA A 140 -4.97 -6.09 -6.96
C ALA A 140 -3.48 -5.95 -6.64
N VAL A 141 -2.64 -6.82 -7.22
CA VAL A 141 -1.16 -6.74 -7.08
C VAL A 141 -0.63 -5.40 -7.59
N MET A 142 -1.10 -4.95 -8.75
CA MET A 142 -0.69 -3.65 -9.30
C MET A 142 -1.14 -2.48 -8.43
N VAL A 143 -2.36 -2.51 -7.91
CA VAL A 143 -2.84 -1.49 -6.96
C VAL A 143 -2.03 -1.50 -5.68
N LEU A 144 -1.79 -2.68 -5.09
CA LEU A 144 -1.00 -2.82 -3.87
C LEU A 144 0.43 -2.31 -4.04
N SER A 145 1.07 -2.53 -5.19
CA SER A 145 2.41 -2.03 -5.47
C SER A 145 2.49 -0.49 -5.45
N LYS A 146 1.49 0.17 -6.02
CA LYS A 146 1.39 1.64 -6.04
C LYS A 146 1.06 2.21 -4.65
N VAL A 147 0.17 1.54 -3.91
CA VAL A 147 -0.25 1.95 -2.56
C VAL A 147 0.87 1.78 -1.55
N SER A 148 1.67 0.70 -1.64
CA SER A 148 2.76 0.44 -0.70
C SER A 148 3.79 1.57 -0.68
N ILE A 149 4.17 2.12 -1.83
CA ILE A 149 5.13 3.23 -1.92
C ILE A 149 4.58 4.48 -1.21
N ALA A 150 3.30 4.81 -1.39
CA ALA A 150 2.67 5.95 -0.74
C ALA A 150 2.48 5.75 0.78
N ARG A 151 2.35 4.50 1.24
CA ARG A 151 2.13 4.14 2.65
C ARG A 151 3.38 4.19 3.52
N PHE A 152 4.59 4.05 2.99
CA PHE A 152 5.82 4.22 3.77
C PHE A 152 5.89 5.58 4.47
N HIS A 153 5.15 6.57 3.98
CA HIS A 153 5.01 7.88 4.62
C HIS A 153 3.85 7.97 5.64
N ASN A 154 2.99 6.93 5.75
CA ASN A 154 1.79 7.01 6.60
C ASN A 154 1.44 5.63 7.21
N ILE A 155 2.27 5.17 8.16
CA ILE A 155 2.22 3.86 8.84
C ILE A 155 0.86 3.57 9.53
N ALA A 156 0.02 4.59 9.74
CA ALA A 156 -1.26 4.46 10.45
C ALA A 156 -2.37 3.70 9.67
N ILE A 157 -2.16 3.30 8.41
CA ILE A 157 -3.22 2.85 7.51
C ILE A 157 -3.27 1.31 7.35
N TYR A 158 -2.34 0.54 7.91
CA TYR A 158 -2.42 -0.92 7.91
C TYR A 158 -3.37 -1.42 9.01
N ASN A 159 -4.64 -1.68 8.66
CA ASN A 159 -5.59 -2.30 9.59
C ASN A 159 -5.40 -3.83 9.73
N ASN A 160 -4.70 -4.47 8.80
CA ASN A 160 -4.41 -5.92 8.85
C ASN A 160 -3.14 -6.25 9.66
N LYS A 161 -3.04 -5.70 10.87
CA LYS A 161 -1.94 -6.04 11.80
C LYS A 161 -1.90 -7.53 12.12
N GLU A 162 -3.03 -8.19 12.14
CA GLU A 162 -3.13 -9.63 12.43
C GLU A 162 -2.38 -10.49 11.41
N LEU A 163 -2.52 -10.19 10.11
CA LEU A 163 -1.79 -10.91 9.06
C LEU A 163 -0.28 -10.74 9.21
N ILE A 164 0.17 -9.49 9.39
CA ILE A 164 1.59 -9.19 9.53
C ILE A 164 2.14 -9.87 10.79
N ASN A 165 1.44 -9.77 11.92
CA ASN A 165 1.85 -10.38 13.17
C ASN A 165 1.88 -11.90 13.08
N ALA A 166 0.88 -12.52 12.44
CA ALA A 166 0.86 -13.97 12.22
C ALA A 166 2.06 -14.42 11.39
N PHE A 167 2.40 -13.70 10.33
CA PHE A 167 3.56 -14.04 9.51
C PHE A 167 4.88 -13.81 10.27
N LEU A 168 5.02 -12.68 10.97
CA LEU A 168 6.19 -12.41 11.79
C LEU A 168 6.39 -13.48 12.87
N SER A 169 5.31 -14.01 13.44
CA SER A 169 5.41 -15.10 14.44
C SER A 169 5.97 -16.41 13.85
N VAL A 170 5.69 -16.71 12.58
CA VAL A 170 6.29 -17.86 11.88
C VAL A 170 7.79 -17.67 11.70
N LEU A 171 8.21 -16.48 11.30
CA LEU A 171 9.64 -16.17 11.13
C LEU A 171 10.39 -16.17 12.46
N GLU A 172 9.78 -15.60 13.51
CA GLU A 172 10.36 -15.58 14.86
C GLU A 172 10.53 -16.99 15.43
N ASP A 173 9.51 -17.84 15.27
CA ASP A 173 9.59 -19.26 15.66
C ASP A 173 10.70 -19.99 14.89
N GLY A 174 10.84 -19.71 13.60
CA GLY A 174 11.91 -20.25 12.77
C GLY A 174 13.32 -19.85 13.23
N GLN A 175 13.53 -18.61 13.65
CA GLN A 175 14.79 -18.16 14.24
C GLN A 175 15.03 -18.81 15.61
N LYS A 176 14.01 -18.84 16.49
CA LYS A 176 14.10 -19.46 17.82
C LYS A 176 14.43 -20.96 17.77
N ARG A 177 13.90 -21.66 16.80
CA ARG A 177 14.19 -23.11 16.57
C ARG A 177 15.50 -23.36 15.83
N GLY A 178 16.21 -22.31 15.40
CA GLY A 178 17.45 -22.45 14.65
C GLY A 178 17.26 -22.94 13.21
N VAL A 179 16.06 -22.89 12.66
CA VAL A 179 15.71 -23.28 11.28
C VAL A 179 16.03 -22.16 10.30
N LEU A 180 15.71 -20.92 10.68
CA LEU A 180 15.99 -19.74 9.86
C LEU A 180 17.26 -19.01 10.34
N VAL A 181 17.90 -18.29 9.41
CA VAL A 181 19.07 -17.46 9.73
C VAL A 181 18.70 -16.41 10.80
N ASP A 182 19.54 -16.30 11.82
CA ASP A 182 19.40 -15.34 12.93
C ASP A 182 20.49 -14.27 12.92
N THR A 183 21.32 -14.27 11.88
CA THR A 183 22.37 -13.25 11.64
C THR A 183 21.80 -11.91 11.21
N VAL A 184 20.53 -11.86 10.84
CA VAL A 184 19.79 -10.66 10.46
C VAL A 184 18.54 -10.47 11.32
N PRO A 185 18.11 -9.21 11.57
CA PRO A 185 16.86 -8.92 12.28
C PRO A 185 15.63 -9.50 11.56
N LEU A 186 14.59 -9.82 12.33
CA LEU A 186 13.34 -10.42 11.85
C LEU A 186 12.69 -9.65 10.68
N HIS A 187 12.71 -8.31 10.73
CA HIS A 187 12.14 -7.48 9.68
C HIS A 187 12.87 -7.64 8.33
N ILE A 188 14.16 -7.94 8.32
CA ILE A 188 14.90 -8.21 7.08
C ILE A 188 14.43 -9.52 6.45
N LEU A 189 14.19 -10.58 7.23
CA LEU A 189 13.59 -11.82 6.71
C LEU A 189 12.19 -11.57 6.14
N PHE A 190 11.40 -10.76 6.83
CA PHE A 190 10.10 -10.32 6.33
C PHE A 190 10.22 -9.59 4.99
N ASP A 191 11.15 -8.64 4.87
CA ASP A 191 11.39 -7.87 3.66
C ASP A 191 11.89 -8.75 2.50
N VAL A 192 12.75 -9.74 2.78
CA VAL A 192 13.20 -10.74 1.77
C VAL A 192 12.00 -11.51 1.22
N PHE A 193 11.15 -12.03 2.10
CA PHE A 193 9.97 -12.80 1.70
C PHE A 193 8.98 -11.95 0.90
N MET A 194 8.62 -10.78 1.43
CA MET A 194 7.66 -9.88 0.79
C MET A 194 8.20 -9.29 -0.50
N GLY A 195 9.50 -8.95 -0.53
CA GLY A 195 10.18 -8.45 -1.73
C GLY A 195 10.20 -9.49 -2.86
N PHE A 196 10.43 -10.76 -2.51
CA PHE A 196 10.39 -11.88 -3.46
C PHE A 196 9.02 -11.99 -4.13
N ILE A 197 7.94 -12.07 -3.34
CA ILE A 197 6.58 -12.20 -3.85
C ILE A 197 6.15 -10.94 -4.63
N SER A 198 6.38 -9.76 -4.06
CA SER A 198 5.99 -8.50 -4.67
C SER A 198 6.67 -8.31 -6.02
N ARG A 199 7.98 -8.57 -6.11
CA ARG A 199 8.71 -8.44 -7.38
C ARG A 199 8.25 -9.44 -8.42
N LEU A 200 8.04 -10.68 -8.05
CA LEU A 200 7.51 -11.70 -8.97
C LEU A 200 6.13 -11.31 -9.46
N GLY A 201 5.22 -10.92 -8.56
CA GLY A 201 3.86 -10.56 -8.91
C GLY A 201 3.78 -9.36 -9.85
N ILE A 202 4.50 -8.28 -9.56
CA ILE A 202 4.56 -7.10 -10.42
C ILE A 202 5.08 -7.48 -11.81
N MET A 203 6.17 -8.24 -11.87
CA MET A 203 6.79 -8.60 -13.15
C MET A 203 5.97 -9.62 -13.94
N GLN A 204 5.24 -10.51 -13.26
CA GLN A 204 4.26 -11.40 -13.87
C GLN A 204 3.19 -10.61 -14.62
N THR A 205 2.62 -9.61 -13.95
CA THR A 205 1.56 -8.76 -14.52
C THR A 205 2.09 -7.89 -15.67
N ILE A 206 3.26 -7.26 -15.51
CA ILE A 206 3.86 -6.41 -16.56
C ILE A 206 4.22 -7.20 -17.81
N ARG A 207 4.72 -8.43 -17.64
CA ARG A 207 5.09 -9.30 -18.76
C ARG A 207 3.90 -9.96 -19.42
N GLN A 208 2.71 -9.86 -18.83
CA GLN A 208 1.51 -10.57 -19.28
C GLN A 208 1.78 -12.07 -19.47
N ALA A 209 2.50 -12.67 -18.53
CA ALA A 209 2.96 -14.04 -18.64
C ALA A 209 1.77 -14.99 -18.62
N GLU A 210 1.71 -15.90 -19.61
CA GLU A 210 0.62 -16.86 -19.76
C GLU A 210 0.64 -17.95 -18.67
N ALA A 211 1.84 -18.38 -18.25
CA ALA A 211 1.98 -19.40 -17.23
C ALA A 211 1.88 -18.79 -15.83
N PRO A 212 1.07 -19.35 -14.92
CA PRO A 212 0.98 -18.87 -13.55
C PRO A 212 2.30 -19.10 -12.80
N LEU A 213 2.60 -18.26 -11.80
CA LEU A 213 3.77 -18.43 -10.94
C LEU A 213 3.76 -19.78 -10.21
N ASN A 214 2.58 -20.24 -9.83
CA ASN A 214 2.40 -21.55 -9.19
C ASN A 214 2.86 -22.75 -10.05
N ALA A 215 2.99 -22.59 -11.36
CA ALA A 215 3.58 -23.63 -12.23
C ALA A 215 5.04 -23.92 -11.89
N ASN A 216 5.74 -22.96 -11.27
CA ASN A 216 7.14 -23.07 -10.87
C ASN A 216 7.29 -23.11 -9.34
N PHE A 217 6.25 -23.47 -8.61
CA PHE A 217 6.19 -23.34 -7.15
C PHE A 217 7.37 -23.95 -6.42
N ASP A 218 7.72 -25.22 -6.69
CA ASP A 218 8.79 -25.91 -5.98
C ASP A 218 10.17 -25.28 -6.21
N ALA A 219 10.44 -24.81 -7.42
CA ALA A 219 11.66 -24.09 -7.74
C ALA A 219 11.71 -22.73 -7.01
N LEU A 220 10.60 -21.98 -7.02
CA LEU A 220 10.49 -20.69 -6.33
C LEU A 220 10.61 -20.85 -4.81
N PHE A 221 9.97 -21.87 -4.25
CA PHE A 221 10.12 -22.18 -2.83
C PHE A 221 11.56 -22.56 -2.48
N SER A 222 12.20 -23.41 -3.27
CA SER A 222 13.60 -23.81 -3.04
C SER A 222 14.55 -22.61 -3.03
N ILE A 223 14.38 -21.64 -3.95
CA ILE A 223 15.17 -20.41 -3.99
C ILE A 223 14.94 -19.58 -2.72
N LEU A 224 13.69 -19.34 -2.37
CA LEU A 224 13.32 -18.55 -1.19
C LEU A 224 13.80 -19.23 0.11
N TRP A 225 13.58 -20.54 0.24
CA TRP A 225 13.99 -21.33 1.40
C TRP A 225 15.48 -21.22 1.65
N ARG A 226 16.30 -21.45 0.62
CA ARG A 226 17.77 -21.36 0.72
C ARG A 226 18.26 -19.96 1.09
N SER A 227 17.51 -18.93 0.76
CA SER A 227 17.88 -17.55 1.14
C SER A 227 17.57 -17.22 2.60
N MET A 228 16.72 -18.02 3.27
CA MET A 228 16.22 -17.75 4.62
C MET A 228 16.59 -18.83 5.64
N SER A 229 16.80 -20.08 5.22
CA SER A 229 17.17 -21.18 6.11
C SER A 229 18.64 -21.11 6.51
N LYS A 230 18.96 -21.64 7.70
CA LYS A 230 20.36 -21.86 8.08
C LYS A 230 20.97 -22.92 7.18
N PRO A 231 22.21 -22.73 6.72
CA PRO A 231 22.91 -23.76 6.01
C PRO A 231 23.08 -24.98 6.94
N GLU A 232 22.85 -26.19 6.43
CA GLU A 232 23.14 -27.42 7.18
C GLU A 232 24.63 -27.50 7.44
N LEU A 233 25.01 -27.95 8.66
CA LEU A 233 26.41 -28.13 9.06
C LEU A 233 27.18 -29.14 8.18
N SER A 234 26.46 -29.88 7.33
CA SER A 234 27.03 -30.80 6.35
C SER A 234 27.59 -30.15 5.10
N ASP A 235 27.29 -28.85 4.87
CA ASP A 235 27.69 -28.06 3.68
C ASP A 235 28.92 -27.18 3.97
N LEU A 236 29.51 -27.31 5.20
CA LEU A 236 30.77 -26.69 5.63
C LEU A 236 31.90 -27.70 5.61
#